data_ed742c76587129acca5210db7f166535
#
_entry.id   ed742c76587129acca5210db7f166535
#
_cell.length_a   1.000
_cell.length_b   1.000
_cell.length_c   1.000
_cell.angle_alpha   90.00
_cell.angle_beta   90.00
_cell.angle_gamma   90.00
#
_symmetry.space_group_name_H-M   'P 1'
#
loop_
_entity.id
_entity.type
_entity.pdbx_description
1 polymer ?
#
loop_
_entity_poly.entity_id
_entity_poly.type
_entity_poly.pdbx_seq_one_letter_code
_entity_poly.pdbx_strand_id
1 'polypeptide(L)'
;MGRAKIKKKDTFIDMTAMSDVTVLLLTFFMLTSTFVKKEPVQVTTPASVSEIKIPETDVLQILVDQEGKIFMSLDKQQDMQAVLESMGEEYGIKFTPEQAKRFTVASTFGVPIRSMQKFLDLPEDQRDKILKNEGIPCDSTDNQ
;
A
#
# COMPACT_ATOMS: atom_id res chain seq x y z
N MET A 1 -63.12 -41.09 -18.61
CA MET A 1 -61.98 -40.86 -17.71
C MET A 1 -61.49 -39.44 -17.92
N GLY A 2 -61.86 -38.52 -17.02
CA GLY A 2 -61.52 -37.09 -17.08
C GLY A 2 -60.10 -36.85 -16.60
N ARG A 3 -59.27 -36.35 -17.48
CA ARG A 3 -57.90 -35.92 -17.15
C ARG A 3 -57.94 -34.59 -16.37
N ALA A 4 -57.62 -34.61 -15.10
CA ALA A 4 -57.52 -33.40 -14.26
C ALA A 4 -56.37 -32.53 -14.80
N LYS A 5 -56.70 -31.34 -15.31
CA LYS A 5 -55.71 -30.31 -15.66
C LYS A 5 -55.19 -29.68 -14.39
N ILE A 6 -53.96 -30.01 -14.00
CA ILE A 6 -53.26 -29.33 -12.92
C ILE A 6 -52.91 -27.92 -13.39
N LYS A 7 -53.54 -26.90 -12.81
CA LYS A 7 -53.12 -25.49 -13.00
C LYS A 7 -51.73 -25.31 -12.43
N LYS A 8 -50.75 -25.14 -13.31
CA LYS A 8 -49.42 -24.64 -12.89
C LYS A 8 -49.59 -23.24 -12.30
N LYS A 9 -49.27 -23.10 -11.03
CA LYS A 9 -49.19 -21.82 -10.37
C LYS A 9 -47.91 -21.17 -10.87
N ASP A 10 -48.01 -20.08 -11.64
CA ASP A 10 -46.87 -19.25 -12.01
C ASP A 10 -46.27 -18.70 -10.73
N THR A 11 -45.08 -19.16 -10.42
CA THR A 11 -44.31 -18.63 -9.31
C THR A 11 -43.67 -17.32 -9.81
N PHE A 12 -44.32 -16.22 -9.52
CA PHE A 12 -43.72 -14.89 -9.77
C PHE A 12 -42.57 -14.70 -8.78
N ILE A 13 -41.36 -14.85 -9.26
CA ILE A 13 -40.17 -14.56 -8.47
C ILE A 13 -40.05 -13.04 -8.40
N ASP A 14 -40.17 -12.48 -7.21
CA ASP A 14 -40.01 -11.04 -6.97
C ASP A 14 -38.55 -10.68 -7.14
N MET A 15 -38.22 -10.12 -8.33
CA MET A 15 -36.86 -9.70 -8.67
C MET A 15 -36.37 -8.52 -7.86
N THR A 16 -37.27 -7.74 -7.25
CA THR A 16 -36.92 -6.59 -6.38
C THR A 16 -36.23 -7.06 -5.11
N ALA A 17 -36.75 -8.09 -4.45
CA ALA A 17 -36.14 -8.65 -3.23
C ALA A 17 -34.76 -9.25 -3.54
N MET A 18 -34.63 -9.95 -4.67
CA MET A 18 -33.34 -10.52 -5.10
C MET A 18 -32.32 -9.44 -5.45
N SER A 19 -32.75 -8.36 -6.09
CA SER A 19 -31.88 -7.22 -6.41
C SER A 19 -31.38 -6.51 -5.14
N ASP A 20 -32.24 -6.33 -4.16
CA ASP A 20 -31.90 -5.70 -2.89
C ASP A 20 -30.85 -6.51 -2.12
N VAL A 21 -31.06 -7.82 -2.01
CA VAL A 21 -30.08 -8.73 -1.40
C VAL A 21 -28.73 -8.67 -2.13
N THR A 22 -28.74 -8.64 -3.44
CA THR A 22 -27.50 -8.57 -4.24
C THR A 22 -26.78 -7.25 -4.02
N VAL A 23 -27.49 -6.13 -3.99
CA VAL A 23 -26.92 -4.80 -3.73
C VAL A 23 -26.39 -4.69 -2.31
N LEU A 24 -27.12 -5.21 -1.30
CA LEU A 24 -26.66 -5.23 0.08
C LEU A 24 -25.38 -6.06 0.24
N LEU A 25 -25.30 -7.21 -0.43
CA LEU A 25 -24.14 -8.08 -0.41
C LEU A 25 -22.93 -7.40 -1.09
N LEU A 26 -23.15 -6.73 -2.22
CA LEU A 26 -22.13 -5.96 -2.93
C LEU A 26 -21.60 -4.82 -2.06
N THR A 27 -22.48 -4.02 -1.46
CA THR A 27 -22.08 -2.91 -0.58
C THR A 27 -21.37 -3.40 0.67
N PHE A 28 -21.79 -4.51 1.26
CA PHE A 28 -21.11 -5.15 2.38
C PHE A 28 -19.68 -5.56 2.00
N PHE A 29 -19.48 -6.23 0.88
CA PHE A 29 -18.15 -6.61 0.42
C PHE A 29 -17.27 -5.40 0.10
N MET A 30 -17.81 -4.32 -0.45
CA MET A 30 -17.05 -3.09 -0.68
C MET A 30 -16.60 -2.43 0.63
N LEU A 31 -17.47 -2.40 1.65
CA LEU A 31 -17.16 -1.81 2.96
C LEU A 31 -16.20 -2.66 3.79
N THR A 32 -16.25 -3.98 3.64
CA THR A 32 -15.36 -4.92 4.36
C THR A 32 -14.06 -5.21 3.61
N SER A 33 -13.94 -4.75 2.36
CA SER A 33 -12.72 -4.90 1.58
C SER A 33 -11.62 -4.01 2.15
N THR A 34 -10.66 -4.61 2.80
CA THR A 34 -9.45 -3.91 3.25
C THR A 34 -8.47 -3.81 2.09
N PHE A 35 -8.08 -2.60 1.74
CA PHE A 35 -7.01 -2.40 0.78
C PHE A 35 -5.68 -2.80 1.43
N VAL A 36 -5.15 -3.93 1.01
CA VAL A 36 -3.79 -4.33 1.40
C VAL A 36 -2.83 -3.45 0.62
N LYS A 37 -1.98 -2.71 1.33
CA LYS A 37 -0.88 -1.96 0.71
C LYS A 37 0.02 -2.96 -0.03
N LYS A 38 0.25 -2.71 -1.30
CA LYS A 38 1.23 -3.50 -2.06
C LYS A 38 2.62 -3.17 -1.55
N GLU A 39 3.33 -4.17 -1.09
CA GLU A 39 4.75 -4.04 -0.82
C GLU A 39 5.51 -4.15 -2.14
N PRO A 40 6.13 -3.06 -2.62
CA PRO A 40 6.83 -3.06 -3.91
C PRO A 40 8.09 -3.93 -3.88
N VAL A 41 8.61 -4.20 -2.69
CA VAL A 41 9.81 -5.00 -2.47
C VAL A 41 9.47 -6.24 -1.65
N GLN A 42 9.69 -7.42 -2.23
CA GLN A 42 9.53 -8.70 -1.54
C GLN A 42 10.85 -9.07 -0.87
N VAL A 43 10.89 -8.99 0.44
CA VAL A 43 12.05 -9.41 1.24
C VAL A 43 11.79 -10.78 1.82
N THR A 44 12.72 -11.71 1.59
CA THR A 44 12.67 -13.04 2.20
C THR A 44 13.19 -12.95 3.64
N THR A 45 12.29 -12.93 4.60
CA THR A 45 12.67 -12.90 6.02
C THR A 45 13.09 -14.29 6.47
N PRO A 46 14.24 -14.43 7.16
CA PRO A 46 14.61 -15.68 7.79
C PRO A 46 13.63 -16.01 8.92
N ALA A 47 13.39 -17.30 9.17
CA ALA A 47 12.55 -17.75 10.26
C ALA A 47 13.15 -17.30 11.61
N SER A 48 12.45 -16.41 12.30
CA SER A 48 12.82 -15.95 13.64
C SER A 48 12.01 -16.72 14.69
N VAL A 49 12.66 -17.20 15.73
CA VAL A 49 12.03 -17.86 16.90
C VAL A 49 11.83 -16.89 18.06
N SER A 50 11.88 -15.60 17.84
CA SER A 50 11.70 -14.60 18.91
C SER A 50 10.23 -14.19 19.05
N GLU A 51 9.67 -14.42 20.24
CA GLU A 51 8.30 -14.00 20.62
C GLU A 51 8.26 -12.58 21.18
N ILE A 52 9.07 -11.66 20.69
CA ILE A 52 8.98 -10.26 21.10
C ILE A 52 7.73 -9.68 20.49
N LYS A 53 6.78 -9.27 21.34
CA LYS A 53 5.59 -8.52 20.91
C LYS A 53 6.03 -7.14 20.39
N ILE A 54 5.94 -6.97 19.09
CA ILE A 54 6.17 -5.67 18.44
C ILE A 54 4.92 -4.82 18.66
N PRO A 55 5.04 -3.54 19.05
CA PRO A 55 3.89 -2.66 19.12
C PRO A 55 3.22 -2.53 17.74
N GLU A 56 1.90 -2.50 17.71
CA GLU A 56 1.12 -2.44 16.48
C GLU A 56 1.13 -1.06 15.82
N THR A 57 1.61 -0.04 16.55
CA THR A 57 1.65 1.36 16.12
C THR A 57 3.03 1.97 16.35
N ASP A 58 3.36 2.97 15.57
CA ASP A 58 4.63 3.72 15.65
C ASP A 58 5.86 2.87 15.29
N VAL A 59 5.72 2.01 14.30
CA VAL A 59 6.81 1.14 13.86
C VAL A 59 7.52 1.77 12.67
N LEU A 60 8.82 1.93 12.80
CA LEU A 60 9.73 2.18 11.68
C LEU A 60 10.20 0.82 11.16
N GLN A 61 9.82 0.47 9.95
CA GLN A 61 10.28 -0.74 9.29
C GLN A 61 11.48 -0.44 8.40
N ILE A 62 12.56 -1.16 8.62
CA ILE A 62 13.73 -1.13 7.76
C ILE A 62 13.80 -2.49 7.07
N LEU A 63 13.70 -2.47 5.75
CA LEU A 63 13.77 -3.66 4.90
C LEU A 63 15.14 -3.69 4.23
N VAL A 64 15.82 -4.81 4.33
CA VAL A 64 17.10 -5.04 3.66
C VAL A 64 16.93 -6.17 2.66
N ASP A 65 17.19 -5.88 1.39
CA ASP A 65 17.12 -6.88 0.33
C ASP A 65 18.38 -7.76 0.32
N GLN A 66 18.32 -8.88 -0.40
CA GLN A 66 19.43 -9.81 -0.58
C GLN A 66 20.65 -9.17 -1.27
N GLU A 67 20.42 -8.12 -2.03
CA GLU A 67 21.46 -7.32 -2.68
C GLU A 67 22.06 -6.24 -1.76
N GLY A 68 21.61 -6.14 -0.50
CA GLY A 68 22.05 -5.14 0.46
C GLY A 68 21.41 -3.77 0.29
N LYS A 69 20.34 -3.65 -0.49
CA LYS A 69 19.57 -2.42 -0.65
C LYS A 69 18.68 -2.20 0.57
N ILE A 70 18.65 -0.97 1.05
CA ILE A 70 17.88 -0.58 2.23
C ILE A 70 16.64 0.19 1.81
N PHE A 71 15.52 -0.18 2.39
CA PHE A 71 14.24 0.49 2.21
C PHE A 71 13.66 0.82 3.57
N MET A 72 12.93 1.91 3.66
CA MET A 72 12.24 2.34 4.86
C MET A 72 10.74 2.45 4.64
N SER A 73 9.98 2.12 5.68
CA SER A 73 8.53 2.31 5.71
C SER A 73 8.13 2.86 7.07
N LEU A 74 7.31 3.89 7.08
CA LEU A 74 6.70 4.46 8.28
C LEU A 74 5.19 4.29 8.23
N ASP A 75 4.61 4.04 9.38
CA ASP A 75 3.17 3.78 9.50
C ASP A 75 2.35 5.08 9.51
N LYS A 76 2.89 6.14 10.13
CA LYS A 76 2.21 7.43 10.26
C LYS A 76 2.54 8.38 9.12
N GLN A 77 1.49 8.90 8.48
CA GLN A 77 1.64 9.90 7.42
C GLN A 77 2.24 11.24 7.90
N GLN A 78 1.99 11.60 9.15
CA GLN A 78 2.53 12.84 9.74
C GLN A 78 4.05 12.76 9.90
N ASP A 79 4.53 11.60 10.36
CA ASP A 79 5.97 11.38 10.54
C ASP A 79 6.69 11.31 9.20
N MET A 80 6.02 10.76 8.16
CA MET A 80 6.53 10.77 6.79
C MET A 80 6.73 12.18 6.25
N GLN A 81 5.79 13.10 6.52
CA GLN A 81 5.93 14.49 6.10
C GLN A 81 7.10 15.17 6.84
N ALA A 82 7.17 14.98 8.16
CA ALA A 82 8.24 15.56 8.97
C ALA A 82 9.63 15.06 8.53
N VAL A 83 9.75 13.77 8.21
CA VAL A 83 10.99 13.18 7.67
C VAL A 83 11.34 13.80 6.32
N LEU A 84 10.38 13.92 5.42
CA LEU A 84 10.63 14.50 4.09
C LEU A 84 11.06 15.97 4.18
N GLU A 85 10.43 16.75 5.06
CA GLU A 85 10.78 18.16 5.29
C GLU A 85 12.18 18.29 5.91
N SER A 86 12.48 17.51 6.95
CA SER A 86 13.78 17.52 7.61
C SER A 86 14.91 17.14 6.66
N MET A 87 14.72 16.08 5.88
CA MET A 87 15.68 15.65 4.87
C MET A 87 15.82 16.70 3.75
N GLY A 88 14.71 17.33 3.37
CA GLY A 88 14.73 18.42 2.40
C GLY A 88 15.55 19.63 2.86
N GLU A 89 15.44 19.99 4.13
CA GLU A 89 16.23 21.07 4.74
C GLU A 89 17.72 20.73 4.79
N GLU A 90 18.05 19.51 5.21
CA GLU A 90 19.44 19.05 5.34
C GLU A 90 20.19 19.01 3.99
N TYR A 91 19.52 18.52 2.97
CA TYR A 91 20.10 18.41 1.59
C TYR A 91 19.79 19.62 0.71
N GLY A 92 19.08 20.64 1.22
CA GLY A 92 18.76 21.85 0.48
C GLY A 92 17.75 21.63 -0.67
N ILE A 93 16.91 20.60 -0.57
CA ILE A 93 15.93 20.21 -1.57
C ILE A 93 14.55 20.66 -1.09
N LYS A 94 13.84 21.44 -1.90
CA LYS A 94 12.46 21.86 -1.59
C LYS A 94 11.47 20.96 -2.31
N PHE A 95 10.61 20.32 -1.54
CA PHE A 95 9.54 19.48 -2.08
C PHE A 95 8.25 20.30 -2.25
N THR A 96 7.49 20.02 -3.27
CA THR A 96 6.17 20.61 -3.48
C THR A 96 5.13 19.92 -2.59
N PRO A 97 4.04 20.60 -2.20
CA PRO A 97 2.99 19.99 -1.39
C PRO A 97 2.33 18.76 -2.06
N GLU A 98 2.35 18.70 -3.40
CA GLU A 98 1.89 17.52 -4.13
C GLU A 98 2.85 16.34 -4.01
N GLN A 99 4.15 16.61 -4.07
CA GLN A 99 5.18 15.59 -3.86
C GLN A 99 5.13 15.05 -2.42
N ALA A 100 4.92 15.93 -1.42
CA ALA A 100 4.74 15.52 -0.04
C ALA A 100 3.51 14.59 0.14
N LYS A 101 2.39 14.92 -0.49
CA LYS A 101 1.20 14.05 -0.48
C LYS A 101 1.46 12.70 -1.14
N ARG A 102 2.16 12.67 -2.27
CA ARG A 102 2.51 11.42 -2.95
C ARG A 102 3.47 10.57 -2.12
N PHE A 103 4.37 11.21 -1.37
CA PHE A 103 5.28 10.53 -0.46
C PHE A 103 4.52 9.89 0.71
N THR A 104 3.57 10.60 1.32
CA THR A 104 2.75 10.06 2.43
C THR A 104 1.84 8.90 2.03
N VAL A 105 1.49 8.80 0.76
CA VAL A 105 0.71 7.67 0.22
C VAL A 105 1.62 6.47 -0.11
N ALA A 106 2.91 6.72 -0.36
CA ALA A 106 3.86 5.65 -0.63
C ALA A 106 4.05 4.77 0.61
N SER A 107 3.93 3.46 0.44
CA SER A 107 4.08 2.51 1.56
C SER A 107 5.53 2.31 1.97
N THR A 108 6.45 2.44 1.03
CA THR A 108 7.88 2.16 1.20
C THR A 108 8.67 3.13 0.34
N PHE A 109 9.76 3.60 0.85
CA PHE A 109 10.71 4.45 0.11
C PHE A 109 12.13 3.91 0.27
N GLY A 110 12.93 4.10 -0.75
CA GLY A 110 14.28 3.56 -0.84
C GLY A 110 14.98 4.09 -2.06
N VAL A 111 14.97 5.41 -2.22
CA VAL A 111 15.60 6.10 -3.36
C VAL A 111 16.51 7.18 -2.79
N PRO A 112 17.69 7.41 -3.38
CA PRO A 112 18.57 8.49 -2.96
C PRO A 112 17.84 9.83 -2.94
N ILE A 113 18.06 10.65 -1.93
CA ILE A 113 17.35 11.92 -1.73
C ILE A 113 17.44 12.85 -2.94
N ARG A 114 18.55 12.82 -3.66
CA ARG A 114 18.77 13.60 -4.88
C ARG A 114 17.84 13.20 -6.03
N SER A 115 17.46 11.93 -6.08
CA SER A 115 16.54 11.37 -7.09
C SER A 115 15.08 11.40 -6.63
N MET A 116 14.83 11.71 -5.35
CA MET A 116 13.51 11.64 -4.73
C MET A 116 12.48 12.53 -5.42
N GLN A 117 12.84 13.73 -5.84
CA GLN A 117 11.92 14.62 -6.57
C GLN A 117 11.41 13.98 -7.86
N LYS A 118 12.34 13.46 -8.67
CA LYS A 118 12.00 12.78 -9.92
C LYS A 118 11.16 11.52 -9.69
N PHE A 119 11.49 10.80 -8.62
CA PHE A 119 10.76 9.61 -8.22
C PHE A 119 9.30 9.93 -7.85
N LEU A 120 9.07 11.01 -7.11
CA LEU A 120 7.73 11.44 -6.70
C LEU A 120 6.88 11.99 -7.86
N ASP A 121 7.51 12.50 -8.91
CA ASP A 121 6.81 12.99 -10.10
C ASP A 121 6.31 11.86 -11.02
N LEU A 122 6.86 10.65 -10.86
CA LEU A 122 6.49 9.48 -11.65
C LEU A 122 5.18 8.85 -11.18
N PRO A 123 4.43 8.18 -12.08
CA PRO A 123 3.28 7.36 -11.71
C PRO A 123 3.69 6.12 -10.91
N GLU A 124 2.76 5.57 -10.12
CA GLU A 124 3.03 4.46 -9.19
C GLU A 124 3.69 3.23 -9.85
N ASP A 125 3.23 2.85 -11.04
CA ASP A 125 3.78 1.68 -11.76
C ASP A 125 5.26 1.82 -12.12
N GLN A 126 5.71 3.05 -12.35
CA GLN A 126 7.13 3.33 -12.65
C GLN A 126 7.95 3.46 -11.37
N ARG A 127 7.35 3.97 -10.29
CA ARG A 127 8.00 4.03 -8.98
C ARG A 127 8.35 2.64 -8.46
N ASP A 128 7.45 1.67 -8.57
CA ASP A 128 7.70 0.29 -8.16
C ASP A 128 8.87 -0.37 -8.90
N LYS A 129 9.08 -0.01 -10.16
CA LYS A 129 10.23 -0.52 -10.94
C LYS A 129 11.54 0.09 -10.48
N ILE A 130 11.52 1.38 -10.13
CA ILE A 130 12.70 2.08 -9.64
C ILE A 130 13.08 1.58 -8.26
N LEU A 131 12.10 1.40 -7.35
CA LEU A 131 12.32 0.83 -6.03
C LEU A 131 12.99 -0.54 -6.06
N LYS A 132 12.69 -1.37 -7.05
CA LYS A 132 13.36 -2.68 -7.20
C LYS A 132 14.83 -2.57 -7.58
N ASN A 133 15.21 -1.49 -8.25
CA ASN A 133 16.56 -1.31 -8.75
C ASN A 133 17.44 -0.42 -7.86
N GLU A 134 16.83 0.50 -7.12
CA GLU A 134 17.53 1.46 -6.26
C GLU A 134 17.27 1.13 -4.79
N GLY A 135 18.07 1.67 -3.90
CA GLY A 135 17.93 1.59 -2.44
C GLY A 135 18.49 2.86 -1.82
N ILE A 136 18.28 3.04 -0.53
CA ILE A 136 18.92 4.14 0.21
C ILE A 136 20.42 3.86 0.25
N PRO A 137 21.27 4.77 -0.25
CA PRO A 137 22.71 4.57 -0.18
C PRO A 137 23.21 4.66 1.26
N CYS A 138 23.94 3.65 1.69
CA CYS A 138 24.56 3.57 3.01
C CYS A 138 26.06 3.31 2.88
N ASP A 139 26.67 3.84 1.86
CA ASP A 139 28.10 3.71 1.63
C ASP A 139 28.91 4.72 2.44
N SER A 140 30.21 4.47 2.61
CA SER A 140 31.11 5.39 3.33
C SER A 140 31.27 6.77 2.66
N THR A 141 30.90 6.89 1.40
CA THR A 141 30.98 8.12 0.59
C THR A 141 29.66 8.86 0.47
N ASP A 142 28.53 8.16 0.54
CA ASP A 142 27.18 8.71 0.47
C ASP A 142 26.30 7.95 1.47
N ASN A 143 26.16 8.51 2.67
CA ASN A 143 25.34 7.93 3.74
C ASN A 143 24.15 8.85 3.98
N GLN A 144 22.95 8.34 3.70
CA GLN A 144 21.70 9.10 3.80
C GLN A 144 20.77 8.53 4.86
#